data_5d7c346d37fe7e517b195a1c3f86ace5
#
_entry.id   5d7c346d37fe7e517b195a1c3f86ace5
#
_cell.length_a   1.000
_cell.length_b   1.000
_cell.length_c   1.000
_cell.angle_alpha   90.00
_cell.angle_beta   90.00
_cell.angle_gamma   90.00
#
_symmetry.space_group_name_H-M   'P 1'
#
loop_
_entity.id
_entity.type
_entity.pdbx_description
1 polymer ?
#
loop_
_entity_poly.entity_id
_entity_poly.type
_entity_poly.pdbx_seq_one_letter_code
_entity_poly.pdbx_strand_id
1 'polypeptide(L)'
;MIQAKENGLEVNLLKTHQFSTISIAASFLKPIESAAEPEEETIYFYGAAAHLKQQIIDAFGYAAGSRFMYSANLFFDQQLKTCGTRLIHPLYDKNLHVDALMKTFADISFPSSLSAEAVERARNELLLKIEKKFADPFSYSAARLAEEAFGNPMYGTAMFGRKDKIQAIRPERFLDATDFIVDLLSQQKQLNILGHVQACDVPGHAQQTSAMTAGRIPVNRHVFETETRSAAGPSVLTLGFDCGEMKDASDYINIQLIDGLLGKYGHSALFKHFREKDLAVYHVITRYDIMNNLLLVSICTDQLHEKEIPPRVLEAVSHFQTDEQELEQAKQFLRNEMLLQFDSPEGLLAYMGILRRFSCTKEDLLDGISAVTCRDVLEFIATINYIGAHVVRG
;
A
#
# COMPACT_ATOMS: atom_id res chain seq x y z
N MET A 1 1.08 15.14 15.24
CA MET A 1 0.29 13.91 15.45
C MET A 1 0.37 13.52 16.91
N ILE A 2 -0.73 13.09 17.54
CA ILE A 2 -0.75 12.61 18.93
C ILE A 2 -0.82 11.10 18.88
N GLN A 3 0.04 10.40 19.62
CA GLN A 3 0.03 8.94 19.72
C GLN A 3 -0.26 8.56 21.17
N ALA A 4 -1.07 7.53 21.37
CA ALA A 4 -1.34 6.93 22.67
C ALA A 4 -1.44 5.40 22.52
N LYS A 5 -1.14 4.68 23.59
CA LYS A 5 -1.29 3.23 23.65
C LYS A 5 -2.03 2.86 24.91
N GLU A 6 -3.15 2.21 24.78
CA GLU A 6 -3.97 1.72 25.88
C GLU A 6 -4.48 0.30 25.58
N ASN A 7 -4.31 -0.62 26.51
CA ASN A 7 -4.80 -2.01 26.42
C ASN A 7 -4.44 -2.72 25.10
N GLY A 8 -3.24 -2.47 24.55
CA GLY A 8 -2.80 -3.06 23.30
C GLY A 8 -3.33 -2.35 22.03
N LEU A 9 -4.14 -1.29 22.19
CA LEU A 9 -4.61 -0.44 21.10
C LEU A 9 -3.68 0.76 20.95
N GLU A 10 -3.08 0.92 19.77
CA GLU A 10 -2.31 2.11 19.39
C GLU A 10 -3.24 3.13 18.73
N VAL A 11 -3.30 4.33 19.26
CA VAL A 11 -4.14 5.41 18.72
C VAL A 11 -3.28 6.51 18.13
N ASN A 12 -3.50 6.81 16.87
CA ASN A 12 -2.85 7.91 16.16
C ASN A 12 -3.90 8.97 15.82
N LEU A 13 -3.78 10.15 16.40
CA LEU A 13 -4.69 11.26 16.16
C LEU A 13 -4.00 12.36 15.35
N LEU A 14 -4.52 12.66 14.17
CA LEU A 14 -4.16 13.82 13.38
C LEU A 14 -5.30 14.84 13.42
N LYS A 15 -5.14 15.86 14.30
CA LYS A 15 -6.10 16.96 14.38
C LYS A 15 -5.99 17.85 13.15
N THR A 16 -7.12 18.10 12.50
CA THR A 16 -7.22 19.04 11.40
C THR A 16 -8.60 19.68 11.37
N HIS A 17 -8.68 20.94 10.96
CA HIS A 17 -9.93 21.65 10.66
C HIS A 17 -10.26 21.68 9.18
N GLN A 18 -9.42 21.02 8.37
CA GLN A 18 -9.54 21.04 6.92
C GLN A 18 -10.80 20.29 6.43
N PHE A 19 -11.25 19.27 7.17
CA PHE A 19 -12.40 18.48 6.79
C PHE A 19 -13.58 18.68 7.74
N SER A 20 -14.79 18.65 7.19
CA SER A 20 -16.05 18.64 7.95
C SER A 20 -16.45 17.25 8.45
N THR A 21 -15.58 16.25 8.30
CA THR A 21 -15.83 14.87 8.70
C THR A 21 -14.69 14.36 9.58
N ILE A 22 -15.00 13.39 10.45
CA ILE A 22 -14.00 12.59 11.14
C ILE A 22 -13.82 11.30 10.37
N SER A 23 -12.60 10.99 9.99
CA SER A 23 -12.24 9.73 9.32
C SER A 23 -11.45 8.84 10.26
N ILE A 24 -11.84 7.57 10.31
CA ILE A 24 -11.24 6.59 11.21
C ILE A 24 -10.82 5.39 10.40
N ALA A 25 -9.60 4.91 10.63
CA ALA A 25 -9.13 3.63 10.12
C ALA A 25 -8.66 2.77 11.28
N ALA A 26 -9.38 1.68 11.53
CA ALA A 26 -8.97 0.65 12.47
C ALA A 26 -8.26 -0.48 11.72
N SER A 27 -7.13 -0.93 12.23
CA SER A 27 -6.31 -1.97 11.62
C SER A 27 -5.89 -3.00 12.67
N PHE A 28 -5.88 -4.27 12.25
CA PHE A 28 -5.31 -5.38 12.99
C PHE A 28 -4.05 -5.80 12.23
N LEU A 29 -2.90 -5.81 12.91
CA LEU A 29 -1.60 -5.94 12.27
C LEU A 29 -0.90 -7.20 12.76
N LYS A 30 -0.43 -8.04 11.82
CA LYS A 30 0.47 -9.15 12.13
C LYS A 30 1.55 -9.30 11.04
N PRO A 31 2.72 -9.86 11.39
CA PRO A 31 3.74 -10.18 10.42
C PRO A 31 3.22 -11.20 9.39
N ILE A 32 3.57 -11.02 8.11
CA ILE A 32 3.20 -11.95 7.02
C ILE A 32 3.71 -13.36 7.30
N GLU A 33 4.89 -13.46 7.87
CA GLU A 33 5.55 -14.74 8.19
C GLU A 33 4.80 -15.56 9.25
N SER A 34 3.97 -14.93 10.07
CA SER A 34 3.16 -15.60 11.10
C SER A 34 1.79 -16.06 10.61
N ALA A 35 1.43 -15.79 9.35
CA ALA A 35 0.16 -16.23 8.78
C ALA A 35 0.23 -17.68 8.33
N ALA A 36 -0.28 -18.62 9.15
CA ALA A 36 -0.30 -20.04 8.81
C ALA A 36 -1.23 -20.34 7.62
N GLU A 37 -2.42 -19.75 7.59
CA GLU A 37 -3.44 -19.92 6.54
C GLU A 37 -4.09 -18.57 6.18
N PRO A 38 -3.37 -17.72 5.44
CA PRO A 38 -3.80 -16.33 5.20
C PRO A 38 -5.11 -16.24 4.40
N GLU A 39 -5.43 -17.25 3.60
CA GLU A 39 -6.66 -17.30 2.81
C GLU A 39 -7.90 -17.47 3.71
N GLU A 40 -7.84 -18.35 4.70
CA GLU A 40 -8.94 -18.58 5.65
C GLU A 40 -9.18 -17.34 6.49
N GLU A 41 -8.15 -16.73 7.04
CA GLU A 41 -8.27 -15.49 7.79
C GLU A 41 -8.88 -14.37 6.96
N THR A 42 -8.46 -14.25 5.70
CA THR A 42 -8.98 -13.24 4.80
C THR A 42 -10.46 -13.46 4.53
N ILE A 43 -10.89 -14.71 4.26
CA ILE A 43 -12.32 -15.05 4.07
C ILE A 43 -13.09 -14.81 5.37
N TYR A 44 -12.56 -15.21 6.52
CA TYR A 44 -13.21 -14.94 7.80
C TYR A 44 -13.46 -13.44 8.01
N PHE A 45 -12.43 -12.62 7.78
CA PHE A 45 -12.55 -11.16 7.94
C PHE A 45 -13.59 -10.56 6.99
N TYR A 46 -13.59 -10.96 5.72
CA TYR A 46 -14.58 -10.48 4.75
C TYR A 46 -15.99 -11.01 5.06
N GLY A 47 -16.10 -12.24 5.54
CA GLY A 47 -17.36 -12.82 5.99
C GLY A 47 -17.96 -12.12 7.21
N ALA A 48 -17.10 -11.66 8.13
CA ALA A 48 -17.49 -10.91 9.32
C ALA A 48 -17.87 -9.44 9.04
N ALA A 49 -17.58 -8.91 7.85
CA ALA A 49 -17.74 -7.48 7.53
C ALA A 49 -19.15 -6.95 7.77
N ALA A 50 -20.19 -7.73 7.49
CA ALA A 50 -21.59 -7.34 7.74
C ALA A 50 -21.88 -7.18 9.24
N HIS A 51 -21.31 -8.05 10.08
CA HIS A 51 -21.42 -7.98 11.53
C HIS A 51 -20.68 -6.75 12.08
N LEU A 52 -19.47 -6.51 11.62
CA LEU A 52 -18.68 -5.32 11.99
C LEU A 52 -19.41 -4.03 11.58
N LYS A 53 -19.99 -4.01 10.39
CA LYS A 53 -20.78 -2.87 9.90
C LYS A 53 -21.97 -2.58 10.81
N GLN A 54 -22.67 -3.63 11.29
CA GLN A 54 -23.80 -3.46 12.19
C GLN A 54 -23.36 -2.85 13.53
N GLN A 55 -22.25 -3.29 14.11
CA GLN A 55 -21.72 -2.70 15.35
C GLN A 55 -21.39 -1.21 15.18
N ILE A 56 -20.85 -0.81 14.02
CA ILE A 56 -20.61 0.59 13.70
C ILE A 56 -21.91 1.37 13.59
N ILE A 57 -22.95 0.78 12.98
CA ILE A 57 -24.28 1.40 12.91
C ILE A 57 -24.87 1.59 14.30
N ASP A 58 -24.77 0.58 15.16
CA ASP A 58 -25.32 0.60 16.52
C ASP A 58 -24.58 1.65 17.39
N ALA A 59 -23.28 1.79 17.21
CA ALA A 59 -22.47 2.74 17.97
C ALA A 59 -22.58 4.20 17.47
N PHE A 60 -22.63 4.42 16.14
CA PHE A 60 -22.48 5.75 15.53
C PHE A 60 -23.61 6.13 14.57
N GLY A 61 -24.61 5.29 14.42
CA GLY A 61 -25.77 5.51 13.56
C GLY A 61 -25.59 5.07 12.12
N TYR A 62 -26.72 5.00 11.40
CA TYR A 62 -26.81 4.45 10.05
C TYR A 62 -25.90 5.16 9.02
N ALA A 63 -25.76 6.50 9.15
CA ALA A 63 -24.91 7.27 8.24
C ALA A 63 -23.44 6.84 8.30
N ALA A 64 -22.94 6.45 9.47
CA ALA A 64 -21.60 5.92 9.63
C ALA A 64 -21.46 4.55 8.94
N GLY A 65 -22.43 3.65 9.14
CA GLY A 65 -22.45 2.35 8.51
C GLY A 65 -22.53 2.37 6.98
N SER A 66 -23.14 3.41 6.37
CA SER A 66 -23.23 3.54 4.92
C SER A 66 -21.88 3.81 4.25
N ARG A 67 -20.88 4.29 5.00
CA ARG A 67 -19.52 4.58 4.52
C ARG A 67 -18.48 3.59 5.05
N PHE A 68 -18.93 2.50 5.62
CA PHE A 68 -18.06 1.44 6.10
C PHE A 68 -17.32 0.79 4.94
N MET A 69 -16.00 0.81 4.99
CA MET A 69 -15.11 0.11 4.06
C MET A 69 -14.21 -0.83 4.85
N TYR A 70 -13.92 -1.96 4.25
CA TYR A 70 -13.05 -2.97 4.83
C TYR A 70 -12.12 -3.56 3.78
N SER A 71 -10.96 -3.99 4.22
CA SER A 71 -10.00 -4.68 3.36
C SER A 71 -9.07 -5.54 4.21
N ALA A 72 -8.59 -6.62 3.62
CA ALA A 72 -7.47 -7.38 4.13
C ALA A 72 -6.35 -7.32 3.09
N ASN A 73 -5.30 -6.55 3.37
CA ASN A 73 -4.20 -6.28 2.44
C ASN A 73 -2.87 -6.30 3.16
N LEU A 74 -1.79 -6.36 2.38
CA LEU A 74 -0.47 -5.94 2.82
C LEU A 74 -0.46 -4.43 3.04
N PHE A 75 0.14 -3.97 4.13
CA PHE A 75 0.24 -2.56 4.49
C PHE A 75 1.70 -2.10 4.53
N PHE A 76 1.92 -0.78 4.70
CA PHE A 76 3.19 -0.06 4.54
C PHE A 76 4.45 -0.64 5.20
N ASP A 77 4.32 -1.44 6.24
CA ASP A 77 5.46 -2.21 6.72
C ASP A 77 5.54 -3.50 5.93
N GLN A 78 6.58 -3.67 5.17
CA GLN A 78 6.87 -4.78 4.24
C GLN A 78 6.58 -6.19 4.80
N GLN A 79 6.27 -6.29 6.07
CA GLN A 79 6.13 -7.53 6.80
C GLN A 79 4.80 -7.66 7.56
N LEU A 80 3.90 -6.66 7.44
CA LEU A 80 2.64 -6.69 8.17
C LEU A 80 1.46 -6.83 7.22
N LYS A 81 0.73 -7.93 7.35
CA LYS A 81 -0.60 -8.08 6.77
C LYS A 81 -1.60 -7.35 7.66
N THR A 82 -2.40 -6.47 7.11
CA THR A 82 -3.41 -5.76 7.87
C THR A 82 -4.81 -6.10 7.41
N CYS A 83 -5.71 -6.26 8.38
CA CYS A 83 -7.14 -6.14 8.16
C CYS A 83 -7.56 -4.75 8.65
N GLY A 84 -8.21 -3.97 7.81
CA GLY A 84 -8.59 -2.60 8.15
C GLY A 84 -10.06 -2.31 7.92
N THR A 85 -10.66 -1.58 8.83
CA THR A 85 -11.95 -0.93 8.63
C THR A 85 -11.75 0.55 8.54
N ARG A 86 -12.41 1.18 7.57
CA ARG A 86 -12.42 2.63 7.44
C ARG A 86 -13.83 3.14 7.70
N LEU A 87 -13.95 4.10 8.60
CA LEU A 87 -15.20 4.77 8.94
C LEU A 87 -15.05 6.25 8.68
N ILE A 88 -15.99 6.85 7.96
CA ILE A 88 -16.10 8.29 7.81
C ILE A 88 -17.35 8.73 8.55
N HIS A 89 -17.20 9.60 9.54
CA HIS A 89 -18.30 10.12 10.33
C HIS A 89 -18.48 11.64 10.04
N PRO A 90 -19.68 12.09 9.68
CA PRO A 90 -19.94 13.53 9.52
C PRO A 90 -19.90 14.25 10.88
N LEU A 91 -19.28 15.42 10.91
CA LEU A 91 -19.05 16.26 12.12
C LEU A 91 -20.31 16.91 12.72
N TYR A 92 -21.47 16.32 12.57
CA TYR A 92 -22.69 16.89 13.18
C TYR A 92 -22.70 16.78 14.70
N ASP A 93 -21.93 15.86 15.24
CA ASP A 93 -21.81 15.69 16.69
C ASP A 93 -20.51 16.36 17.16
N LYS A 94 -20.62 17.63 17.57
CA LYS A 94 -19.50 18.37 18.19
C LYS A 94 -19.00 17.75 19.50
N ASN A 95 -19.68 16.73 19.99
CA ASN A 95 -19.42 16.04 21.24
C ASN A 95 -18.82 14.62 21.02
N LEU A 96 -18.39 14.30 19.80
CA LEU A 96 -17.74 13.02 19.57
C LEU A 96 -16.36 13.00 20.26
N HIS A 97 -16.32 12.31 21.39
CA HIS A 97 -15.10 12.15 22.17
C HIS A 97 -14.25 11.02 21.63
N VAL A 98 -12.93 11.21 21.56
CA VAL A 98 -11.98 10.15 21.18
C VAL A 98 -12.15 8.91 22.07
N ASP A 99 -12.43 9.09 23.34
CA ASP A 99 -12.68 7.99 24.30
C ASP A 99 -13.83 7.08 23.87
N ALA A 100 -14.94 7.66 23.37
CA ALA A 100 -16.06 6.86 22.86
C ALA A 100 -15.66 6.05 21.63
N LEU A 101 -14.87 6.62 20.74
CA LEU A 101 -14.32 5.93 19.58
C LEU A 101 -13.38 4.80 20.00
N MET A 102 -12.43 5.11 20.90
CA MET A 102 -11.48 4.13 21.43
C MET A 102 -12.21 2.97 22.10
N LYS A 103 -13.21 3.27 22.95
CA LYS A 103 -14.01 2.25 23.60
C LYS A 103 -14.74 1.38 22.59
N THR A 104 -15.44 1.97 21.62
CA THR A 104 -16.16 1.21 20.59
C THR A 104 -15.22 0.27 19.83
N PHE A 105 -14.04 0.74 19.44
CA PHE A 105 -13.08 -0.10 18.71
C PHE A 105 -12.36 -1.13 19.61
N ALA A 106 -12.20 -0.84 20.90
CA ALA A 106 -11.73 -1.84 21.86
C ALA A 106 -12.76 -2.96 22.09
N ASP A 107 -14.05 -2.60 22.07
CA ASP A 107 -15.17 -3.50 22.31
C ASP A 107 -15.68 -4.20 21.03
N ILE A 108 -15.07 -3.96 19.85
CA ILE A 108 -15.42 -4.68 18.62
C ILE A 108 -15.33 -6.18 18.86
N SER A 109 -16.44 -6.86 18.61
CA SER A 109 -16.53 -8.31 18.68
C SER A 109 -16.61 -8.92 17.28
N PHE A 110 -15.95 -10.05 17.11
CA PHE A 110 -16.02 -10.84 15.88
C PHE A 110 -17.01 -12.00 16.07
N PRO A 111 -17.77 -12.39 15.04
CA PRO A 111 -18.73 -13.46 15.15
C PRO A 111 -18.02 -14.81 15.37
N SER A 112 -18.48 -15.61 16.35
CA SER A 112 -17.92 -16.93 16.65
C SER A 112 -18.18 -17.98 15.55
N SER A 113 -19.02 -17.65 14.57
CA SER A 113 -19.31 -18.49 13.40
C SER A 113 -19.73 -17.63 12.22
N LEU A 114 -19.54 -18.12 11.01
CA LEU A 114 -20.07 -17.50 9.79
C LEU A 114 -21.11 -18.40 9.14
N SER A 115 -22.16 -17.80 8.58
CA SER A 115 -23.11 -18.53 7.74
C SER A 115 -22.46 -18.92 6.40
N ALA A 116 -22.92 -20.01 5.81
CA ALA A 116 -22.46 -20.43 4.48
C ALA A 116 -22.60 -19.32 3.43
N GLU A 117 -23.68 -18.54 3.49
CA GLU A 117 -23.88 -17.39 2.60
C GLU A 117 -22.83 -16.30 2.80
N ALA A 118 -22.43 -16.01 4.03
CA ALA A 118 -21.37 -15.03 4.32
C ALA A 118 -20.02 -15.47 3.78
N VAL A 119 -19.69 -16.76 3.90
CA VAL A 119 -18.46 -17.35 3.37
C VAL A 119 -18.44 -17.31 1.83
N GLU A 120 -19.55 -17.70 1.19
CA GLU A 120 -19.65 -17.67 -0.29
C GLU A 120 -19.54 -16.24 -0.84
N ARG A 121 -20.18 -15.28 -0.18
CA ARG A 121 -20.07 -13.86 -0.56
C ARG A 121 -18.63 -13.37 -0.43
N ALA A 122 -17.95 -13.66 0.69
CA ALA A 122 -16.56 -13.31 0.91
C ALA A 122 -15.63 -13.91 -0.13
N ARG A 123 -15.82 -15.20 -0.44
CA ARG A 123 -15.08 -15.92 -1.49
C ARG A 123 -15.24 -15.23 -2.85
N ASN A 124 -16.46 -14.98 -3.27
CA ASN A 124 -16.74 -14.36 -4.57
C ASN A 124 -16.17 -12.93 -4.65
N GLU A 125 -16.25 -12.16 -3.56
CA GLU A 125 -15.68 -10.83 -3.51
C GLU A 125 -14.15 -10.85 -3.67
N LEU A 126 -13.47 -11.77 -2.97
CA LEU A 126 -12.02 -11.92 -3.06
C LEU A 126 -11.56 -12.40 -4.43
N LEU A 127 -12.23 -13.40 -5.00
CA LEU A 127 -11.93 -13.89 -6.34
C LEU A 127 -12.09 -12.79 -7.39
N LEU A 128 -13.14 -11.97 -7.26
CA LEU A 128 -13.36 -10.84 -8.16
C LEU A 128 -12.28 -9.75 -7.99
N LYS A 129 -11.83 -9.49 -6.76
CA LYS A 129 -10.71 -8.56 -6.50
C LYS A 129 -9.41 -9.04 -7.14
N ILE A 130 -9.08 -10.32 -6.97
CA ILE A 130 -7.91 -10.95 -7.59
C ILE A 130 -8.00 -10.84 -9.12
N GLU A 131 -9.14 -11.21 -9.68
CA GLU A 131 -9.36 -11.16 -11.12
C GLU A 131 -9.21 -9.74 -11.70
N LYS A 132 -9.87 -8.75 -11.10
CA LYS A 132 -9.76 -7.34 -11.51
C LYS A 132 -8.33 -6.80 -11.36
N LYS A 133 -7.63 -7.15 -10.28
CA LYS A 133 -6.27 -6.66 -10.04
C LYS A 133 -5.29 -7.19 -11.07
N PHE A 134 -5.40 -8.47 -11.44
CA PHE A 134 -4.44 -9.16 -12.29
C PHE A 134 -4.94 -9.38 -13.73
N ALA A 135 -6.10 -8.84 -14.10
CA ALA A 135 -6.49 -8.67 -15.49
C ALA A 135 -5.60 -7.66 -16.22
N ASP A 136 -5.11 -6.64 -15.51
CA ASP A 136 -4.16 -5.68 -16.03
C ASP A 136 -2.75 -6.30 -16.08
N PRO A 137 -2.12 -6.43 -17.27
CA PRO A 137 -0.82 -7.05 -17.43
C PRO A 137 0.31 -6.30 -16.73
N PHE A 138 0.19 -4.99 -16.53
CA PHE A 138 1.17 -4.20 -15.77
C PHE A 138 1.14 -4.56 -14.28
N SER A 139 -0.04 -4.60 -13.69
CA SER A 139 -0.23 -5.00 -12.29
C SER A 139 0.22 -6.44 -12.04
N TYR A 140 -0.07 -7.32 -12.99
CA TYR A 140 0.32 -8.73 -12.90
C TYR A 140 1.84 -8.91 -13.02
N SER A 141 2.47 -8.31 -14.04
CA SER A 141 3.91 -8.41 -14.24
C SER A 141 4.68 -7.87 -13.02
N ALA A 142 4.24 -6.74 -12.46
CA ALA A 142 4.84 -6.18 -11.25
C ALA A 142 4.68 -7.10 -10.02
N ALA A 143 3.51 -7.73 -9.87
CA ALA A 143 3.25 -8.66 -8.77
C ALA A 143 4.11 -9.94 -8.90
N ARG A 144 4.23 -10.48 -10.10
CA ARG A 144 5.09 -11.66 -10.36
C ARG A 144 6.56 -11.36 -10.08
N LEU A 145 7.03 -10.19 -10.53
CA LEU A 145 8.40 -9.77 -10.24
C LEU A 145 8.67 -9.69 -8.74
N ALA A 146 7.75 -9.07 -7.97
CA ALA A 146 7.90 -8.98 -6.51
C ALA A 146 7.86 -10.35 -5.85
N GLU A 147 6.94 -11.24 -6.26
CA GLU A 147 6.84 -12.61 -5.77
C GLU A 147 8.16 -13.36 -5.91
N GLU A 148 8.77 -13.32 -7.09
CA GLU A 148 10.04 -13.98 -7.37
C GLU A 148 11.22 -13.31 -6.64
N ALA A 149 11.23 -11.98 -6.59
CA ALA A 149 12.28 -11.22 -5.92
C ALA A 149 12.36 -11.53 -4.42
N PHE A 150 11.21 -11.76 -3.78
CA PHE A 150 11.14 -12.08 -2.35
C PHE A 150 10.98 -13.57 -2.08
N GLY A 151 10.80 -14.41 -3.09
CA GLY A 151 10.56 -15.84 -2.95
C GLY A 151 9.29 -16.19 -2.18
N ASN A 152 8.32 -15.27 -2.14
CA ASN A 152 7.08 -15.43 -1.39
C ASN A 152 5.89 -14.81 -2.13
N PRO A 153 4.88 -15.61 -2.53
CA PRO A 153 3.69 -15.15 -3.25
C PRO A 153 2.92 -14.02 -2.57
N MET A 154 3.00 -13.92 -1.25
CA MET A 154 2.32 -12.87 -0.49
C MET A 154 2.80 -11.45 -0.82
N TYR A 155 4.03 -11.31 -1.34
CA TYR A 155 4.56 -10.02 -1.82
C TYR A 155 4.06 -9.64 -3.21
N GLY A 156 3.41 -10.56 -3.90
CA GLY A 156 2.93 -10.39 -5.26
C GLY A 156 1.52 -10.89 -5.48
N THR A 157 1.38 -11.99 -6.22
CA THR A 157 0.08 -12.48 -6.71
C THR A 157 -0.86 -12.97 -5.61
N ALA A 158 -0.33 -13.44 -4.49
CA ALA A 158 -1.11 -13.90 -3.37
C ALA A 158 -1.40 -12.82 -2.30
N MET A 159 -1.23 -11.55 -2.61
CA MET A 159 -1.50 -10.44 -1.67
C MET A 159 -2.93 -10.44 -1.09
N PHE A 160 -3.89 -11.05 -1.79
CA PHE A 160 -5.28 -11.25 -1.34
C PHE A 160 -5.56 -12.72 -0.98
N GLY A 161 -4.54 -13.57 -0.93
CA GLY A 161 -4.63 -15.01 -0.86
C GLY A 161 -4.54 -15.67 -2.25
N ARG A 162 -4.18 -16.94 -2.27
CA ARG A 162 -4.05 -17.72 -3.51
C ARG A 162 -5.43 -18.16 -4.01
N LYS A 163 -5.69 -17.94 -5.30
CA LYS A 163 -6.98 -18.20 -5.93
C LYS A 163 -7.46 -19.64 -5.74
N ASP A 164 -6.58 -20.62 -5.94
CA ASP A 164 -6.86 -22.04 -5.80
C ASP A 164 -7.24 -22.41 -4.36
N LYS A 165 -6.53 -21.88 -3.38
CA LYS A 165 -6.82 -22.09 -1.96
C LYS A 165 -8.15 -21.44 -1.57
N ILE A 166 -8.38 -20.18 -1.97
CA ILE A 166 -9.64 -19.48 -1.72
C ILE A 166 -10.84 -20.28 -2.27
N GLN A 167 -10.69 -20.86 -3.48
CA GLN A 167 -11.73 -21.70 -4.09
C GLN A 167 -11.98 -23.01 -3.34
N ALA A 168 -10.95 -23.56 -2.71
CA ALA A 168 -11.03 -24.83 -1.98
C ALA A 168 -11.63 -24.69 -0.58
N ILE A 169 -11.68 -23.50 0.00
CA ILE A 169 -12.19 -23.26 1.36
C ILE A 169 -13.71 -23.55 1.40
N ARG A 170 -14.13 -24.35 2.37
CA ARG A 170 -15.52 -24.73 2.56
C ARG A 170 -16.16 -23.96 3.71
N PRO A 171 -17.47 -23.65 3.63
CA PRO A 171 -18.18 -22.93 4.68
C PRO A 171 -18.10 -23.60 6.06
N GLU A 172 -18.05 -24.95 6.11
CA GLU A 172 -17.97 -25.74 7.34
C GLU A 172 -16.76 -25.37 8.21
N ARG A 173 -15.68 -24.85 7.62
CA ARG A 173 -14.47 -24.40 8.33
C ARG A 173 -14.78 -23.27 9.33
N PHE A 174 -15.85 -22.52 9.11
CA PHE A 174 -16.22 -21.34 9.90
C PHE A 174 -17.46 -21.54 10.76
N LEU A 175 -17.90 -22.79 10.98
CA LEU A 175 -18.95 -23.12 11.96
C LEU A 175 -18.49 -22.83 13.39
N ASP A 176 -17.19 -22.98 13.64
CA ASP A 176 -16.50 -22.48 14.82
C ASP A 176 -15.28 -21.67 14.35
N ALA A 177 -15.33 -20.36 14.58
CA ALA A 177 -14.30 -19.41 14.18
C ALA A 177 -13.48 -18.88 15.38
N THR A 178 -13.54 -19.57 16.51
CA THR A 178 -12.90 -19.12 17.76
C THR A 178 -11.40 -18.95 17.63
N ASP A 179 -10.72 -19.82 16.87
CA ASP A 179 -9.29 -19.73 16.58
C ASP A 179 -8.92 -18.44 15.82
N PHE A 180 -9.73 -18.03 14.83
CA PHE A 180 -9.54 -16.76 14.11
C PHE A 180 -9.74 -15.56 15.02
N ILE A 181 -10.73 -15.61 15.93
CA ILE A 181 -10.97 -14.53 16.88
C ILE A 181 -9.78 -14.39 17.83
N VAL A 182 -9.29 -15.50 18.37
CA VAL A 182 -8.13 -15.49 19.27
C VAL A 182 -6.91 -14.91 18.56
N ASP A 183 -6.67 -15.32 17.32
CA ASP A 183 -5.55 -14.78 16.52
C ASP A 183 -5.71 -13.28 16.25
N LEU A 184 -6.89 -12.84 15.78
CA LEU A 184 -7.17 -11.42 15.55
C LEU A 184 -7.06 -10.58 16.83
N LEU A 185 -7.52 -11.07 17.97
CA LEU A 185 -7.45 -10.35 19.24
C LEU A 185 -6.01 -10.28 19.78
N SER A 186 -5.15 -11.22 19.41
CA SER A 186 -3.73 -11.23 19.78
C SER A 186 -2.89 -10.25 18.94
N GLN A 187 -3.42 -9.81 17.80
CA GLN A 187 -2.71 -8.92 16.89
C GLN A 187 -2.59 -7.48 17.44
N GLN A 188 -1.60 -6.74 16.94
CA GLN A 188 -1.50 -5.33 17.24
C GLN A 188 -2.69 -4.58 16.62
N LYS A 189 -3.43 -3.89 17.47
CA LYS A 189 -4.57 -3.05 17.04
C LYS A 189 -4.12 -1.62 16.88
N GLN A 190 -4.52 -0.99 15.77
CA GLN A 190 -4.19 0.39 15.48
C GLN A 190 -5.46 1.16 15.07
N LEU A 191 -5.63 2.34 15.66
CA LEU A 191 -6.71 3.27 15.36
C LEU A 191 -6.11 4.59 14.87
N ASN A 192 -6.31 4.89 13.59
CA ASN A 192 -5.92 6.17 13.00
C ASN A 192 -7.17 7.06 12.92
N ILE A 193 -7.13 8.22 13.57
CA ILE A 193 -8.23 9.19 13.62
C ILE A 193 -7.77 10.49 12.98
N LEU A 194 -8.55 10.98 12.03
CA LEU A 194 -8.32 12.23 11.31
C LEU A 194 -9.55 13.15 11.43
N GLY A 195 -9.35 14.38 11.86
CA GLY A 195 -10.42 15.37 11.86
C GLY A 195 -10.41 16.31 13.06
N HIS A 196 -11.49 17.09 13.18
CA HIS A 196 -11.69 17.96 14.33
C HIS A 196 -12.32 17.19 15.47
N VAL A 197 -11.48 16.60 16.31
CA VAL A 197 -11.91 15.87 17.51
C VAL A 197 -11.54 16.66 18.74
N GLN A 198 -12.47 16.78 19.69
CA GLN A 198 -12.14 17.29 21.01
C GLN A 198 -11.28 16.20 21.69
N ALA A 199 -10.01 16.49 21.91
CA ALA A 199 -9.19 15.67 22.76
C ALA A 199 -9.61 15.95 24.19
N CYS A 200 -10.43 15.10 24.74
CA CYS A 200 -10.37 14.82 26.16
C CYS A 200 -9.08 14.02 26.35
N ASP A 201 -8.40 14.27 27.45
CA ASP A 201 -7.15 13.67 27.81
C ASP A 201 -7.01 12.25 27.28
N VAL A 202 -6.26 12.10 26.16
CA VAL A 202 -5.89 10.77 25.69
C VAL A 202 -4.98 10.24 26.80
N PRO A 203 -5.43 9.26 27.59
CA PRO A 203 -4.69 8.79 28.73
C PRO A 203 -3.35 8.22 28.24
N GLY A 204 -2.26 8.68 28.78
CA GLY A 204 -0.94 8.17 28.47
C GLY A 204 -0.20 9.03 27.45
N HIS A 205 0.76 9.80 27.96
CA HIS A 205 1.72 10.53 27.15
C HIS A 205 2.37 9.64 26.12
N ALA A 206 2.46 10.17 24.91
CA ALA A 206 3.20 9.63 23.79
C ALA A 206 4.54 9.01 24.20
N GLN A 207 4.57 7.72 24.46
CA GLN A 207 5.80 6.98 24.23
C GLN A 207 5.87 6.82 22.72
N GLN A 208 6.95 7.30 22.13
CA GLN A 208 7.34 6.86 20.78
C GLN A 208 7.35 5.34 20.82
N THR A 209 6.27 4.75 20.37
CA THR A 209 6.26 3.31 20.12
C THR A 209 7.26 3.12 19.00
N SER A 210 8.35 2.43 19.29
CA SER A 210 9.26 1.91 18.29
C SER A 210 8.38 1.34 17.17
N ALA A 211 8.44 1.94 16.00
CA ALA A 211 7.91 1.30 14.81
C ALA A 211 8.42 -0.13 14.87
N MET A 212 7.54 -1.12 14.70
CA MET A 212 7.99 -2.49 14.55
C MET A 212 8.88 -2.48 13.30
N THR A 213 10.18 -2.31 13.50
CA THR A 213 11.18 -2.48 12.47
C THR A 213 11.32 -3.96 12.25
N ALA A 214 10.45 -4.50 11.43
CA ALA A 214 10.67 -5.79 10.86
C ALA A 214 11.91 -5.67 9.97
N GLY A 215 12.88 -6.54 10.16
CA GLY A 215 14.13 -6.52 9.39
C GLY A 215 13.82 -6.65 7.90
N ARG A 216 14.59 -5.95 7.08
CA ARG A 216 14.44 -6.01 5.63
C ARG A 216 14.56 -7.46 5.13
N ILE A 217 13.57 -7.93 4.37
CA ILE A 217 13.68 -9.24 3.70
C ILE A 217 14.71 -9.12 2.57
N PRO A 218 15.66 -10.04 2.49
CA PRO A 218 16.63 -10.05 1.41
C PRO A 218 15.94 -10.20 0.05
N VAL A 219 16.31 -9.38 -0.89
CA VAL A 219 15.82 -9.45 -2.26
C VAL A 219 16.73 -10.40 -3.06
N ASN A 220 16.15 -11.40 -3.72
CA ASN A 220 16.86 -12.23 -4.67
C ASN A 220 17.22 -11.38 -5.90
N ARG A 221 18.48 -11.43 -6.29
CA ARG A 221 18.95 -10.73 -7.49
C ARG A 221 18.89 -11.69 -8.69
N HIS A 222 18.70 -11.11 -9.90
CA HIS A 222 18.66 -11.85 -11.17
C HIS A 222 17.40 -12.67 -11.44
N VAL A 223 16.24 -12.12 -11.08
CA VAL A 223 14.96 -12.67 -11.53
C VAL A 223 14.79 -12.37 -13.03
N PHE A 224 14.54 -13.39 -13.82
CA PHE A 224 14.08 -13.20 -15.21
C PHE A 224 13.09 -14.29 -15.55
N GLU A 225 11.80 -13.93 -15.63
CA GLU A 225 10.73 -14.83 -16.02
C GLU A 225 9.95 -14.28 -17.22
N THR A 226 9.46 -15.19 -18.04
CA THR A 226 8.58 -14.88 -19.15
C THR A 226 7.35 -15.78 -19.08
N GLU A 227 6.17 -15.18 -19.06
CA GLU A 227 4.89 -15.85 -19.14
C GLU A 227 4.14 -15.42 -20.40
N THR A 228 3.58 -16.38 -21.14
CA THR A 228 2.76 -16.11 -22.31
C THR A 228 1.29 -16.34 -21.95
N ARG A 229 0.48 -15.29 -22.01
CA ARG A 229 -0.97 -15.34 -21.79
C ARG A 229 -1.76 -15.39 -23.09
N SER A 230 -1.23 -14.75 -24.14
CA SER A 230 -1.82 -14.76 -25.50
C SER A 230 -0.69 -14.70 -26.52
N ALA A 231 -0.92 -15.26 -27.69
CA ALA A 231 0.08 -15.24 -28.78
C ALA A 231 -0.03 -13.99 -29.69
N ALA A 232 -0.97 -13.09 -29.46
CA ALA A 232 -1.37 -12.06 -30.44
C ALA A 232 -1.42 -10.62 -29.89
N GLY A 233 -0.89 -10.35 -28.71
CA GLY A 233 -0.91 -9.01 -28.11
C GLY A 233 0.49 -8.42 -27.86
N PRO A 234 0.56 -7.17 -27.37
CA PRO A 234 1.82 -6.57 -26.98
C PRO A 234 2.39 -7.25 -25.72
N SER A 235 3.70 -7.17 -25.55
CA SER A 235 4.36 -7.63 -24.33
C SER A 235 4.42 -6.50 -23.31
N VAL A 236 4.23 -6.85 -22.04
CA VAL A 236 4.50 -5.95 -20.91
C VAL A 236 5.69 -6.49 -20.13
N LEU A 237 6.72 -5.68 -20.05
CA LEU A 237 7.92 -5.97 -19.27
C LEU A 237 7.93 -5.10 -18.04
N THR A 238 8.17 -5.68 -16.87
CA THR A 238 8.44 -4.92 -15.65
C THR A 238 9.84 -5.24 -15.15
N LEU A 239 10.68 -4.21 -15.07
CA LEU A 239 12.00 -4.29 -14.47
C LEU A 239 11.91 -3.79 -13.03
N GLY A 240 12.58 -4.47 -12.11
CA GLY A 240 12.64 -4.11 -10.71
C GLY A 240 14.01 -3.62 -10.30
N PHE A 241 13.99 -2.58 -9.48
CA PHE A 241 15.19 -2.03 -8.84
C PHE A 241 14.96 -1.97 -7.35
N ASP A 242 15.86 -2.60 -6.58
CA ASP A 242 15.86 -2.55 -5.14
C ASP A 242 16.38 -1.19 -4.67
N CYS A 243 15.53 -0.43 -3.98
CA CYS A 243 15.86 0.90 -3.47
C CYS A 243 16.59 0.89 -2.11
N GLY A 244 16.85 -0.29 -1.57
CA GLY A 244 17.50 -0.37 -0.27
C GLY A 244 16.55 -0.06 0.89
N GLU A 245 17.11 0.20 2.05
CA GLU A 245 16.36 0.62 3.23
C GLU A 245 16.12 2.12 3.18
N MET A 246 14.86 2.54 3.30
CA MET A 246 14.50 3.95 3.45
C MET A 246 14.75 4.38 4.88
N LYS A 247 15.74 5.22 5.09
CA LYS A 247 16.18 5.64 6.42
C LYS A 247 15.31 6.76 6.99
N ASP A 248 14.94 7.70 6.14
CA ASP A 248 14.23 8.91 6.54
C ASP A 248 13.31 9.45 5.42
N ALA A 249 12.66 10.57 5.69
CA ALA A 249 11.78 11.23 4.75
C ALA A 249 12.50 11.74 3.50
N SER A 250 13.80 12.04 3.58
CA SER A 250 14.59 12.51 2.43
C SER A 250 14.78 11.39 1.41
N ASP A 251 15.07 10.16 1.86
CA ASP A 251 15.15 8.99 0.98
C ASP A 251 13.82 8.77 0.26
N TYR A 252 12.69 8.88 1.00
CA TYR A 252 11.36 8.76 0.41
C TYR A 252 11.07 9.86 -0.63
N ILE A 253 11.45 11.10 -0.37
CA ILE A 253 11.27 12.20 -1.31
C ILE A 253 12.15 11.99 -2.56
N ASN A 254 13.41 11.59 -2.38
CA ASN A 254 14.32 11.32 -3.47
C ASN A 254 13.78 10.24 -4.42
N ILE A 255 13.28 9.12 -3.89
CA ILE A 255 12.74 8.06 -4.76
C ILE A 255 11.46 8.49 -5.47
N GLN A 256 10.61 9.32 -4.85
CA GLN A 256 9.43 9.88 -5.52
C GLN A 256 9.82 10.84 -6.66
N LEU A 257 10.85 11.65 -6.49
CA LEU A 257 11.38 12.51 -7.55
C LEU A 257 12.02 11.70 -8.67
N ILE A 258 12.77 10.64 -8.32
CA ILE A 258 13.35 9.71 -9.32
C ILE A 258 12.24 9.01 -10.10
N ASP A 259 11.20 8.52 -9.45
CA ASP A 259 10.02 7.94 -10.11
C ASP A 259 9.43 8.91 -11.13
N GLY A 260 9.26 10.18 -10.75
CA GLY A 260 8.78 11.24 -11.62
C GLY A 260 9.67 11.51 -12.83
N LEU A 261 10.95 11.78 -12.56
CA LEU A 261 11.96 12.15 -13.56
C LEU A 261 12.29 11.00 -14.51
N LEU A 262 12.26 9.76 -14.01
CA LEU A 262 12.63 8.59 -14.79
C LEU A 262 11.52 8.17 -15.77
N GLY A 263 10.24 8.10 -15.34
CA GLY A 263 9.21 7.54 -16.21
C GLY A 263 7.77 8.00 -15.97
N LYS A 264 7.44 8.61 -14.83
CA LYS A 264 6.07 8.97 -14.50
C LYS A 264 5.59 10.26 -15.16
N TYR A 265 6.47 11.23 -15.36
CA TYR A 265 6.13 12.52 -15.96
C TYR A 265 6.33 12.53 -17.47
N GLY A 266 5.58 13.37 -18.20
CA GLY A 266 5.52 13.38 -19.65
C GLY A 266 6.83 13.72 -20.37
N HIS A 267 7.82 14.29 -19.68
CA HIS A 267 9.16 14.60 -20.20
C HIS A 267 10.25 13.76 -19.53
N SER A 268 9.88 12.61 -19.01
CA SER A 268 10.78 11.70 -18.30
C SER A 268 11.91 11.15 -19.16
N ALA A 269 13.01 10.78 -18.49
CA ALA A 269 14.22 10.30 -19.15
C ALA A 269 13.98 9.07 -20.02
N LEU A 270 13.23 8.07 -19.52
CA LEU A 270 12.89 6.87 -20.29
C LEU A 270 12.04 7.18 -21.51
N PHE A 271 11.07 8.09 -21.38
CA PHE A 271 10.22 8.45 -22.50
C PHE A 271 11.02 9.14 -23.62
N LYS A 272 11.93 10.06 -23.27
CA LYS A 272 12.87 10.67 -24.23
C LYS A 272 13.75 9.61 -24.88
N HIS A 273 14.37 8.75 -24.07
CA HIS A 273 15.31 7.72 -24.52
C HIS A 273 14.68 6.74 -25.54
N PHE A 274 13.43 6.31 -25.30
CA PHE A 274 12.75 5.39 -26.23
C PHE A 274 12.24 6.07 -27.48
N ARG A 275 11.78 7.33 -27.41
CA ARG A 275 11.35 8.10 -28.59
C ARG A 275 12.48 8.40 -29.56
N GLU A 276 13.66 8.74 -29.06
CA GLU A 276 14.81 9.09 -29.89
C GLU A 276 15.36 7.89 -30.69
N LYS A 277 15.05 6.66 -30.27
CA LYS A 277 15.58 5.44 -30.88
C LYS A 277 14.56 4.66 -31.70
N ASP A 278 13.44 5.27 -32.07
CA ASP A 278 12.37 4.72 -32.92
C ASP A 278 11.91 3.29 -32.54
N LEU A 279 11.90 2.98 -31.25
CA LEU A 279 11.40 1.71 -30.78
C LEU A 279 9.88 1.75 -30.66
N ALA A 280 9.23 0.62 -31.02
CA ALA A 280 7.80 0.42 -30.85
C ALA A 280 7.44 0.23 -29.37
N VAL A 281 7.63 1.30 -28.57
CA VAL A 281 7.23 1.37 -27.18
C VAL A 281 5.93 2.15 -27.07
N TYR A 282 4.88 1.49 -26.60
CA TYR A 282 3.53 2.06 -26.51
C TYR A 282 3.33 2.85 -25.21
N HIS A 283 3.85 2.31 -24.09
CA HIS A 283 3.77 2.93 -22.76
C HIS A 283 5.04 2.67 -21.96
N VAL A 284 5.43 3.69 -21.21
CA VAL A 284 6.45 3.62 -20.16
C VAL A 284 5.81 4.12 -18.88
N ILE A 285 5.86 3.33 -17.84
CA ILE A 285 5.30 3.66 -16.51
C ILE A 285 6.36 3.31 -15.49
N THR A 286 6.73 4.27 -14.67
CA THR A 286 7.50 4.00 -13.46
C THR A 286 6.60 4.11 -12.24
N ARG A 287 6.92 3.38 -11.21
CA ARG A 287 6.22 3.42 -9.94
C ARG A 287 7.12 2.94 -8.81
N TYR A 288 7.22 3.75 -7.78
CA TYR A 288 7.78 3.29 -6.52
C TYR A 288 6.74 2.45 -5.76
N ASP A 289 7.08 1.19 -5.54
CA ASP A 289 6.33 0.27 -4.68
C ASP A 289 6.85 0.39 -3.25
N ILE A 290 6.18 1.22 -2.46
CA ILE A 290 6.53 1.47 -1.06
C ILE A 290 6.40 0.22 -0.19
N MET A 291 5.55 -0.75 -0.59
CA MET A 291 5.34 -1.99 0.14
C MET A 291 6.58 -2.89 0.10
N ASN A 292 7.23 -2.91 -1.06
CA ASN A 292 8.35 -3.78 -1.35
C ASN A 292 9.68 -3.03 -1.46
N ASN A 293 9.70 -1.70 -1.31
CA ASN A 293 10.85 -0.82 -1.57
C ASN A 293 11.48 -1.03 -2.94
N LEU A 294 10.63 -1.23 -3.94
CA LEU A 294 11.05 -1.44 -5.32
C LEU A 294 10.68 -0.24 -6.19
N LEU A 295 11.61 0.24 -6.99
CA LEU A 295 11.30 1.05 -8.15
C LEU A 295 11.00 0.10 -9.32
N LEU A 296 9.79 0.18 -9.84
CA LEU A 296 9.31 -0.66 -10.94
C LEU A 296 9.26 0.18 -12.21
N VAL A 297 9.88 -0.32 -13.28
CA VAL A 297 9.82 0.25 -14.61
C VAL A 297 9.05 -0.70 -15.50
N SER A 298 7.83 -0.35 -15.88
CA SER A 298 6.96 -1.18 -16.71
C SER A 298 6.83 -0.59 -18.11
N ILE A 299 7.07 -1.39 -19.13
CA ILE A 299 7.10 -1.00 -20.53
C ILE A 299 6.20 -1.93 -21.33
N CYS A 300 5.34 -1.34 -22.15
CA CYS A 300 4.55 -2.04 -23.14
C CYS A 300 5.17 -1.88 -24.52
N THR A 301 5.48 -2.99 -25.18
CA THR A 301 6.13 -3.04 -26.48
C THR A 301 5.60 -4.23 -27.32
N ASP A 302 5.95 -4.32 -28.60
CA ASP A 302 5.72 -5.53 -29.35
C ASP A 302 6.70 -6.65 -28.96
N GLN A 303 6.35 -7.90 -29.29
CA GLN A 303 7.18 -9.07 -28.94
C GLN A 303 8.55 -9.09 -29.63
N LEU A 304 8.70 -8.40 -30.76
CA LEU A 304 9.95 -8.38 -31.52
C LEU A 304 11.06 -7.62 -30.77
N HIS A 305 10.68 -6.57 -30.03
CA HIS A 305 11.60 -5.67 -29.33
C HIS A 305 11.80 -5.97 -27.85
N GLU A 306 11.07 -6.94 -27.29
CA GLU A 306 11.10 -7.22 -25.85
C GLU A 306 12.51 -7.44 -25.28
N LYS A 307 13.41 -8.08 -26.06
CA LYS A 307 14.79 -8.35 -25.63
C LYS A 307 15.70 -7.12 -25.60
N GLU A 308 15.33 -6.09 -26.34
CA GLU A 308 16.08 -4.85 -26.41
C GLU A 308 15.76 -3.89 -25.26
N ILE A 309 14.58 -4.07 -24.63
CA ILE A 309 14.10 -3.18 -23.58
C ILE A 309 14.97 -3.20 -22.31
N PRO A 310 15.29 -4.36 -21.69
CA PRO A 310 16.05 -4.37 -20.45
C PRO A 310 17.42 -3.68 -20.56
N PRO A 311 18.27 -3.95 -21.57
CA PRO A 311 19.56 -3.24 -21.69
C PRO A 311 19.39 -1.74 -21.81
N ARG A 312 18.35 -1.27 -22.51
CA ARG A 312 18.11 0.17 -22.70
C ARG A 312 17.61 0.88 -21.45
N VAL A 313 16.75 0.20 -20.67
CA VAL A 313 16.35 0.73 -19.36
C VAL A 313 17.56 0.82 -18.43
N LEU A 314 18.40 -0.21 -18.39
CA LEU A 314 19.62 -0.21 -17.60
C LEU A 314 20.60 0.89 -18.03
N GLU A 315 20.75 1.10 -19.35
CA GLU A 315 21.53 2.21 -19.89
C GLU A 315 20.97 3.56 -19.41
N ALA A 316 19.65 3.77 -19.55
CA ALA A 316 19.00 5.01 -19.15
C ALA A 316 19.09 5.28 -17.64
N VAL A 317 19.00 4.24 -16.80
CA VAL A 317 19.15 4.37 -15.35
C VAL A 317 20.61 4.63 -14.96
N SER A 318 21.57 3.92 -15.56
CA SER A 318 22.99 4.07 -15.23
C SER A 318 23.59 5.40 -15.69
N HIS A 319 23.04 5.99 -16.76
CA HIS A 319 23.45 7.29 -17.31
C HIS A 319 22.44 8.39 -17.00
N PHE A 320 21.59 8.16 -16.01
CA PHE A 320 20.57 9.15 -15.63
C PHE A 320 21.21 10.48 -15.25
N GLN A 321 20.70 11.54 -15.85
CA GLN A 321 21.07 12.91 -15.58
C GLN A 321 19.80 13.76 -15.44
N THR A 322 19.87 14.79 -14.66
CA THR A 322 18.83 15.81 -14.54
C THR A 322 19.48 17.18 -14.32
N ASP A 323 18.85 18.21 -14.83
CA ASP A 323 19.26 19.59 -14.59
C ASP A 323 18.32 20.28 -13.59
N GLU A 324 18.69 21.49 -13.16
CA GLU A 324 17.91 22.26 -12.19
C GLU A 324 16.48 22.56 -12.70
N GLN A 325 16.30 22.77 -14.00
CA GLN A 325 14.98 23.07 -14.57
C GLN A 325 14.08 21.84 -14.53
N GLU A 326 14.58 20.67 -14.93
CA GLU A 326 13.84 19.41 -14.87
C GLU A 326 13.51 19.04 -13.43
N LEU A 327 14.46 19.21 -12.51
CA LEU A 327 14.27 18.94 -11.10
C LEU A 327 13.19 19.85 -10.49
N GLU A 328 13.24 21.17 -10.77
CA GLU A 328 12.23 22.11 -10.25
C GLU A 328 10.82 21.79 -10.80
N GLN A 329 10.70 21.37 -12.05
CA GLN A 329 9.43 20.90 -12.59
C GLN A 329 8.95 19.63 -11.86
N ALA A 330 9.83 18.67 -11.64
CA ALA A 330 9.50 17.44 -10.91
C ALA A 330 9.06 17.72 -9.46
N LYS A 331 9.74 18.63 -8.76
CA LYS A 331 9.36 19.09 -7.43
C LYS A 331 7.96 19.71 -7.41
N GLN A 332 7.63 20.56 -8.39
CA GLN A 332 6.29 21.14 -8.51
C GLN A 332 5.22 20.07 -8.72
N PHE A 333 5.46 19.09 -9.61
CA PHE A 333 4.54 17.98 -9.82
C PHE A 333 4.34 17.14 -8.56
N LEU A 334 5.44 16.72 -7.92
CA LEU A 334 5.36 15.92 -6.68
C LEU A 334 4.64 16.67 -5.57
N ARG A 335 4.96 17.96 -5.39
CA ARG A 335 4.28 18.82 -4.41
C ARG A 335 2.77 18.89 -4.67
N ASN A 336 2.36 19.08 -5.92
CA ASN A 336 0.95 19.13 -6.29
C ASN A 336 0.25 17.79 -6.08
N GLU A 337 0.90 16.67 -6.42
CA GLU A 337 0.35 15.32 -6.15
C GLU A 337 0.14 15.11 -4.65
N MET A 338 1.11 15.46 -3.81
CA MET A 338 0.98 15.34 -2.35
C MET A 338 -0.13 16.23 -1.80
N LEU A 339 -0.22 17.49 -2.27
CA LEU A 339 -1.28 18.39 -1.85
C LEU A 339 -2.67 17.85 -2.21
N LEU A 340 -2.86 17.31 -3.41
CA LEU A 340 -4.12 16.68 -3.82
C LEU A 340 -4.47 15.49 -2.92
N GLN A 341 -3.50 14.70 -2.49
CA GLN A 341 -3.72 13.62 -1.52
C GLN A 341 -4.08 14.18 -0.14
N PHE A 342 -3.41 15.23 0.31
CA PHE A 342 -3.67 15.85 1.62
C PHE A 342 -5.02 16.57 1.66
N ASP A 343 -5.59 16.94 0.51
CA ASP A 343 -6.91 17.58 0.41
C ASP A 343 -8.07 16.60 0.56
N SER A 344 -7.81 15.29 0.57
CA SER A 344 -8.82 14.26 0.84
C SER A 344 -8.59 13.56 2.18
N PRO A 345 -9.65 13.24 2.93
CA PRO A 345 -9.52 12.46 4.18
C PRO A 345 -8.87 11.10 3.95
N GLU A 346 -9.22 10.42 2.85
CA GLU A 346 -8.69 9.11 2.47
C GLU A 346 -7.20 9.18 2.15
N GLY A 347 -6.80 10.17 1.38
CA GLY A 347 -5.40 10.39 1.02
C GLY A 347 -4.56 10.71 2.24
N LEU A 348 -5.03 11.61 3.11
CA LEU A 348 -4.29 11.96 4.33
C LEU A 348 -4.20 10.79 5.31
N LEU A 349 -5.26 9.96 5.44
CA LEU A 349 -5.19 8.72 6.21
C LEU A 349 -4.16 7.73 5.65
N ALA A 350 -4.07 7.62 4.33
CA ALA A 350 -3.04 6.78 3.69
C ALA A 350 -1.63 7.30 4.00
N TYR A 351 -1.44 8.61 3.97
CA TYR A 351 -0.16 9.23 4.31
C TYR A 351 0.21 9.16 5.81
N MET A 352 -0.74 8.98 6.72
CA MET A 352 -0.43 8.83 8.14
C MET A 352 0.58 7.71 8.41
N GLY A 353 0.53 6.62 7.64
CA GLY A 353 1.52 5.54 7.71
C GLY A 353 2.93 6.01 7.35
N ILE A 354 3.07 6.82 6.31
CA ILE A 354 4.33 7.42 5.85
C ILE A 354 4.85 8.43 6.88
N LEU A 355 4.00 9.36 7.31
CA LEU A 355 4.34 10.37 8.30
C LEU A 355 4.86 9.74 9.60
N ARG A 356 4.21 8.65 10.03
CA ARG A 356 4.62 7.90 11.22
C ARG A 356 5.94 7.16 11.00
N ARG A 357 6.07 6.45 9.87
CA ARG A 357 7.29 5.69 9.54
C ARG A 357 8.54 6.57 9.62
N PHE A 358 8.45 7.78 9.11
CA PHE A 358 9.57 8.71 9.08
C PHE A 358 9.55 9.76 10.20
N SER A 359 8.60 9.65 11.14
CA SER A 359 8.45 10.61 12.27
C SER A 359 8.41 12.07 11.83
N CYS A 360 7.74 12.36 10.71
CA CYS A 360 7.66 13.68 10.09
C CYS A 360 6.22 14.18 10.00
N THR A 361 6.05 15.46 9.71
CA THR A 361 4.78 16.11 9.43
C THR A 361 4.56 16.23 7.91
N LYS A 362 3.35 16.59 7.49
CA LYS A 362 3.08 16.89 6.07
C LYS A 362 3.88 18.12 5.60
N GLU A 363 4.08 19.08 6.49
CA GLU A 363 4.88 20.27 6.25
C GLU A 363 6.34 19.87 6.02
N ASP A 364 6.91 18.99 6.86
CA ASP A 364 8.29 18.49 6.68
C ASP A 364 8.48 17.80 5.33
N LEU A 365 7.48 17.03 4.85
CA LEU A 365 7.55 16.43 3.51
C LEU A 365 7.55 17.49 2.42
N LEU A 366 6.65 18.48 2.50
CA LEU A 366 6.53 19.53 1.49
C LEU A 366 7.77 20.45 1.45
N ASP A 367 8.34 20.75 2.61
CA ASP A 367 9.56 21.55 2.73
C ASP A 367 10.79 20.74 2.27
N GLY A 368 10.82 19.45 2.60
CA GLY A 368 11.84 18.52 2.14
C GLY A 368 11.93 18.43 0.62
N ILE A 369 10.78 18.42 -0.09
CA ILE A 369 10.79 18.45 -1.57
C ILE A 369 11.55 19.67 -2.10
N SER A 370 11.34 20.85 -1.50
CA SER A 370 11.98 22.07 -1.94
C SER A 370 13.50 22.06 -1.71
N ALA A 371 13.97 21.34 -0.69
CA ALA A 371 15.36 21.29 -0.30
C ALA A 371 16.24 20.35 -1.17
N VAL A 372 15.64 19.39 -1.89
CA VAL A 372 16.39 18.42 -2.70
C VAL A 372 17.19 19.11 -3.81
N THR A 373 18.41 18.67 -4.04
CA THR A 373 19.29 19.12 -5.12
C THR A 373 19.45 18.05 -6.20
N CYS A 374 19.93 18.43 -7.39
CA CYS A 374 20.29 17.45 -8.43
C CYS A 374 21.30 16.43 -7.93
N ARG A 375 22.22 16.86 -7.06
CA ARG A 375 23.21 15.98 -6.46
C ARG A 375 22.57 14.89 -5.60
N ASP A 376 21.58 15.24 -4.76
CA ASP A 376 20.89 14.27 -3.88
C ASP A 376 20.18 13.19 -4.72
N VAL A 377 19.50 13.60 -5.81
CA VAL A 377 18.84 12.68 -6.74
C VAL A 377 19.85 11.75 -7.41
N LEU A 378 20.99 12.29 -7.89
CA LEU A 378 22.02 11.49 -8.56
C LEU A 378 22.75 10.56 -7.61
N GLU A 379 23.02 10.98 -6.37
CA GLU A 379 23.61 10.13 -5.34
C GLU A 379 22.64 9.00 -4.95
N PHE A 380 21.34 9.29 -4.84
CA PHE A 380 20.35 8.27 -4.48
C PHE A 380 20.15 7.24 -5.59
N ILE A 381 19.98 7.66 -6.86
CA ILE A 381 19.78 6.71 -7.98
C ILE A 381 20.98 5.77 -8.14
N ALA A 382 22.18 6.22 -7.80
CA ALA A 382 23.39 5.40 -7.83
C ALA A 382 23.36 4.26 -6.78
N THR A 383 22.50 4.32 -5.79
CA THR A 383 22.36 3.28 -4.75
C THR A 383 21.37 2.19 -5.11
N ILE A 384 20.45 2.44 -6.08
CA ILE A 384 19.46 1.45 -6.48
C ILE A 384 20.10 0.31 -7.26
N ASN A 385 19.59 -0.92 -7.05
CA ASN A 385 20.18 -2.11 -7.66
C ASN A 385 19.16 -2.85 -8.50
N TYR A 386 19.50 -3.11 -9.76
CA TYR A 386 18.69 -3.97 -10.61
C TYR A 386 18.57 -5.38 -10.04
N ILE A 387 17.34 -5.90 -9.96
CA ILE A 387 17.03 -7.22 -9.41
C ILE A 387 16.51 -8.20 -10.45
N GLY A 388 16.05 -7.71 -11.60
CA GLY A 388 15.54 -8.58 -12.66
C GLY A 388 14.34 -8.00 -13.40
N ALA A 389 13.73 -8.81 -14.24
CA ALA A 389 12.56 -8.45 -15.01
C ALA A 389 11.56 -9.60 -15.11
N HIS A 390 10.29 -9.27 -15.21
CA HIS A 390 9.22 -10.19 -15.56
C HIS A 390 8.52 -9.74 -16.83
N VAL A 391 8.26 -10.66 -17.75
CA VAL A 391 7.65 -10.41 -19.06
C VAL A 391 6.34 -11.15 -19.17
N VAL A 392 5.28 -10.41 -19.46
CA VAL A 392 3.96 -10.96 -19.82
C VAL A 392 3.73 -10.73 -21.32
N ARG A 393 3.67 -11.78 -22.08
CA ARG A 393 3.30 -11.73 -23.50
C ARG A 393 1.79 -11.78 -23.64
N GLY A 394 1.24 -10.74 -24.25
CA GLY A 394 -0.19 -10.59 -24.50
C GLY A 394 -0.69 -11.35 -25.72
#